data_ca7e22928bd29f7e9ab863aea6952626
#
_entry.id   ca7e22928bd29f7e9ab863aea6952626
#
_cell.length_a   1.000
_cell.length_b   1.000
_cell.length_c   1.000
_cell.angle_alpha   90.00
_cell.angle_beta   90.00
_cell.angle_gamma   90.00
#
_symmetry.space_group_name_H-M   'P 1'
#
loop_
_entity.id
_entity.type
_entity.pdbx_description
1 polymer ?
#
loop_
_entity_poly.entity_id
_entity_poly.type
_entity_poly.pdbx_seq_one_letter_code
_entity_poly.pdbx_strand_id
1 'polypeptide(L)'
;MTLAEILKLAPVVPVLIIEEEAHAVPLAKALVAGGLYALEVTLRTPVALDCVRRIAGEVPQAVVGVGTVTTAAKRQAAADNGAQFGVSPGLIEGEGADGPLPLLPGIATATELMWGLRAGFSHFKLFPANIVGGVGALKAFASPFPQAIFCPTGGVDLTNAPDYLAQPNVICVGGSWVAPRDAVLAGDWDRITALARAASQLGKAAA
;
A
#
# COMPACT_ATOMS: atom_id res chain seq x y z
N MET A 1 -10.29 -12.09 -2.00
CA MET A 1 -8.83 -12.08 -2.28
C MET A 1 -8.08 -12.05 -0.94
N THR A 2 -7.00 -12.82 -0.82
CA THR A 2 -6.08 -12.73 0.31
C THR A 2 -5.19 -11.49 0.18
N LEU A 3 -4.58 -11.04 1.29
CA LEU A 3 -3.63 -9.91 1.24
C LEU A 3 -2.49 -10.16 0.24
N ALA A 4 -1.95 -11.39 0.21
CA ALA A 4 -0.87 -11.75 -0.72
C ALA A 4 -1.29 -11.63 -2.20
N GLU A 5 -2.52 -12.01 -2.54
CA GLU A 5 -3.06 -11.85 -3.90
C GLU A 5 -3.21 -10.37 -4.27
N ILE A 6 -3.69 -9.54 -3.32
CA ILE A 6 -3.84 -8.10 -3.51
C ILE A 6 -2.47 -7.45 -3.78
N LEU A 7 -1.46 -7.76 -2.95
CA LEU A 7 -0.13 -7.18 -3.07
C LEU A 7 0.63 -7.62 -4.34
N LYS A 8 0.20 -8.71 -4.99
CA LYS A 8 0.77 -9.20 -6.27
C LYS A 8 0.14 -8.57 -7.51
N LEU A 9 -0.92 -7.77 -7.39
CA LEU A 9 -1.62 -7.18 -8.54
C LEU A 9 -0.73 -6.24 -9.36
N ALA A 10 0.24 -5.59 -8.71
CA ALA A 10 1.21 -4.72 -9.37
C ALA A 10 2.48 -4.59 -8.49
N PRO A 11 3.62 -4.21 -9.08
CA PRO A 11 4.85 -3.98 -8.31
C PRO A 11 4.76 -2.78 -7.36
N VAL A 12 3.79 -1.89 -7.58
CA VAL A 12 3.59 -0.67 -6.77
C VAL A 12 2.16 -0.59 -6.27
N VAL A 13 1.98 -0.35 -4.97
CA VAL A 13 0.71 0.04 -4.35
C VAL A 13 0.73 1.56 -4.19
N PRO A 14 -0.12 2.31 -4.93
CA PRO A 14 -0.28 3.75 -4.76
C PRO A 14 -0.73 4.11 -3.34
N VAL A 15 0.00 5.02 -2.70
CA VAL A 15 -0.37 5.60 -1.39
C VAL A 15 -0.98 6.97 -1.65
N LEU A 16 -2.30 7.07 -1.45
CA LEU A 16 -3.10 8.21 -1.90
C LEU A 16 -3.54 9.09 -0.72
N ILE A 17 -3.40 10.40 -0.89
CA ILE A 17 -4.01 11.41 -0.04
C ILE A 17 -5.02 12.15 -0.91
N ILE A 18 -6.31 11.93 -0.65
CA ILE A 18 -7.40 12.56 -1.42
C ILE A 18 -8.03 13.64 -0.55
N GLU A 19 -7.89 14.89 -0.96
CA GLU A 19 -8.38 16.05 -0.22
C GLU A 19 -9.82 16.41 -0.57
N GLU A 20 -10.26 16.09 -1.78
CA GLU A 20 -11.61 16.35 -2.30
C GLU A 20 -12.24 15.06 -2.83
N GLU A 21 -13.44 14.76 -2.36
CA GLU A 21 -14.16 13.53 -2.74
C GLU A 21 -14.38 13.42 -4.26
N ALA A 22 -14.53 14.55 -4.94
CA ALA A 22 -14.71 14.61 -6.39
C ALA A 22 -13.53 13.99 -7.17
N HIS A 23 -12.33 14.00 -6.60
CA HIS A 23 -11.13 13.43 -7.24
C HIS A 23 -11.02 11.90 -7.08
N ALA A 24 -11.77 11.28 -6.17
CA ALA A 24 -11.62 9.86 -5.82
C ALA A 24 -11.75 8.93 -7.03
N VAL A 25 -12.87 9.01 -7.74
CA VAL A 25 -13.18 8.13 -8.88
C VAL A 25 -12.31 8.42 -10.10
N PRO A 26 -12.09 9.68 -10.53
CA PRO A 26 -11.18 9.98 -11.62
C PRO A 26 -9.75 9.53 -11.36
N LEU A 27 -9.22 9.75 -10.16
CA LEU A 27 -7.88 9.29 -9.77
C LEU A 27 -7.78 7.77 -9.83
N ALA A 28 -8.75 7.05 -9.25
CA ALA A 28 -8.75 5.59 -9.28
C ALA A 28 -8.81 5.03 -10.72
N LYS A 29 -9.63 5.63 -11.59
CA LYS A 29 -9.71 5.26 -13.02
C LYS A 29 -8.38 5.49 -13.72
N ALA A 30 -7.70 6.61 -13.48
CA ALA A 30 -6.41 6.92 -14.06
C ALA A 30 -5.31 5.93 -13.64
N LEU A 31 -5.27 5.57 -12.35
CA LEU A 31 -4.33 4.57 -11.81
C LEU A 31 -4.56 3.18 -12.38
N VAL A 32 -5.83 2.75 -12.46
CA VAL A 32 -6.22 1.46 -13.06
C VAL A 32 -5.88 1.42 -14.54
N ALA A 33 -6.15 2.50 -15.31
CA ALA A 33 -5.77 2.62 -16.72
C ALA A 33 -4.24 2.54 -16.92
N GLY A 34 -3.46 2.93 -15.93
CA GLY A 34 -2.01 2.77 -15.89
C GLY A 34 -1.53 1.39 -15.42
N GLY A 35 -2.43 0.48 -14.98
CA GLY A 35 -2.10 -0.89 -14.56
C GLY A 35 -1.83 -1.06 -13.08
N LEU A 36 -2.23 -0.11 -12.23
CA LEU A 36 -2.17 -0.20 -10.78
C LEU A 36 -3.58 -0.43 -10.21
N TYR A 37 -3.83 -1.63 -9.72
CA TYR A 37 -5.18 -2.05 -9.31
C TYR A 37 -5.41 -2.00 -7.79
N ALA A 38 -4.38 -2.27 -6.96
CA ALA A 38 -4.48 -2.15 -5.50
C ALA A 38 -4.19 -0.71 -5.08
N LEU A 39 -5.18 0.00 -4.51
CA LEU A 39 -5.13 1.43 -4.21
C LEU A 39 -5.26 1.67 -2.70
N GLU A 40 -4.23 2.23 -2.05
CA GLU A 40 -4.23 2.57 -0.62
C GLU A 40 -4.69 4.03 -0.44
N VAL A 41 -5.97 4.26 -0.08
CA VAL A 41 -6.48 5.59 0.31
C VAL A 41 -6.19 5.82 1.79
N THR A 42 -5.35 6.81 2.10
CA THR A 42 -4.97 7.05 3.50
C THR A 42 -6.05 7.77 4.29
N LEU A 43 -6.34 7.30 5.51
CA LEU A 43 -7.28 7.93 6.45
C LEU A 43 -6.70 9.20 7.10
N ARG A 44 -6.17 10.10 6.27
CA ARG A 44 -5.52 11.36 6.67
C ARG A 44 -6.36 12.59 6.35
N THR A 45 -7.47 12.40 5.66
CA THR A 45 -8.42 13.47 5.32
C THR A 45 -9.83 13.12 5.80
N PRO A 46 -10.68 14.11 6.10
CA PRO A 46 -12.06 13.84 6.53
C PRO A 46 -12.89 13.06 5.50
N VAL A 47 -12.59 13.23 4.20
CA VAL A 47 -13.34 12.62 3.09
C VAL A 47 -12.85 11.20 2.72
N ALA A 48 -11.84 10.67 3.40
CA ALA A 48 -11.16 9.43 2.99
C ALA A 48 -12.10 8.23 2.90
N LEU A 49 -12.98 8.01 3.88
CA LEU A 49 -13.92 6.88 3.86
C LEU A 49 -15.00 7.05 2.77
N ASP A 50 -15.44 8.27 2.50
CA ASP A 50 -16.37 8.54 1.39
C ASP A 50 -15.70 8.27 0.04
N CYS A 51 -14.42 8.64 -0.11
CA CYS A 51 -13.61 8.29 -1.28
C CYS A 51 -13.51 6.77 -1.46
N VAL A 52 -13.26 6.02 -0.39
CA VAL A 52 -13.19 4.54 -0.43
C VAL A 52 -14.52 3.96 -0.92
N ARG A 53 -15.64 4.39 -0.34
CA ARG A 53 -16.99 3.92 -0.71
C ARG A 53 -17.28 4.20 -2.18
N ARG A 54 -16.94 5.39 -2.67
CA ARG A 54 -17.13 5.74 -4.08
C ARG A 54 -16.26 4.93 -5.01
N ILE A 55 -14.98 4.75 -4.70
CA ILE A 55 -14.09 3.94 -5.54
C ILE A 55 -14.58 2.50 -5.58
N ALA A 56 -14.96 1.91 -4.43
CA ALA A 56 -15.50 0.56 -4.37
C ALA A 56 -16.75 0.36 -5.22
N GLY A 57 -17.64 1.36 -5.25
CA GLY A 57 -18.91 1.30 -6.00
C GLY A 57 -18.78 1.65 -7.50
N GLU A 58 -17.87 2.56 -7.85
CA GLU A 58 -17.82 3.16 -9.20
C GLU A 58 -16.63 2.69 -10.04
N VAL A 59 -15.63 2.00 -9.46
CA VAL A 59 -14.42 1.51 -10.16
C VAL A 59 -14.20 0.02 -9.85
N PRO A 60 -15.00 -0.88 -10.44
CA PRO A 60 -15.01 -2.31 -10.09
C PRO A 60 -13.68 -3.04 -10.39
N GLN A 61 -12.80 -2.45 -11.20
CA GLN A 61 -11.46 -2.99 -11.46
C GLN A 61 -10.47 -2.67 -10.33
N ALA A 62 -10.77 -1.67 -9.49
CA ALA A 62 -9.90 -1.29 -8.39
C ALA A 62 -10.13 -2.18 -7.17
N VAL A 63 -9.06 -2.65 -6.55
CA VAL A 63 -9.05 -3.22 -5.22
C VAL A 63 -8.69 -2.10 -4.26
N VAL A 64 -9.72 -1.41 -3.74
CA VAL A 64 -9.50 -0.27 -2.85
C VAL A 64 -9.26 -0.74 -1.43
N GLY A 65 -8.24 -0.21 -0.82
CA GLY A 65 -7.91 -0.38 0.59
C GLY A 65 -7.67 0.96 1.27
N VAL A 66 -7.42 0.90 2.57
CA VAL A 66 -7.16 2.08 3.39
C VAL A 66 -5.77 2.06 4.00
N GLY A 67 -5.10 3.22 4.03
CA GLY A 67 -3.86 3.44 4.79
C GLY A 67 -4.10 4.23 6.07
N THR A 68 -3.07 4.29 6.91
CA THR A 68 -3.13 5.01 8.20
C THR A 68 -4.19 4.43 9.16
N VAL A 69 -4.38 3.11 9.09
CA VAL A 69 -5.19 2.36 10.07
C VAL A 69 -4.40 2.30 11.38
N THR A 70 -4.78 3.08 12.36
CA THR A 70 -4.06 3.22 13.64
C THR A 70 -4.81 2.62 14.82
N THR A 71 -6.02 2.11 14.62
CA THR A 71 -6.87 1.50 15.65
C THR A 71 -7.77 0.42 15.04
N ALA A 72 -8.24 -0.52 15.87
CA ALA A 72 -9.26 -1.51 15.52
C ALA A 72 -10.54 -0.84 14.96
N ALA A 73 -10.98 0.25 15.57
CA ALA A 73 -12.17 0.99 15.13
C ALA A 73 -12.02 1.53 13.69
N LYS A 74 -10.83 2.04 13.32
CA LYS A 74 -10.55 2.45 11.93
C LYS A 74 -10.53 1.25 10.97
N ARG A 75 -10.01 0.10 11.41
CA ARG A 75 -10.02 -1.13 10.61
C ARG A 75 -11.46 -1.58 10.32
N GLN A 76 -12.33 -1.55 11.34
CA GLN A 76 -13.74 -1.88 11.18
C GLN A 76 -14.45 -0.87 10.28
N ALA A 77 -14.29 0.44 10.53
CA ALA A 77 -14.90 1.47 9.71
C ALA A 77 -14.49 1.38 8.23
N ALA A 78 -13.25 0.98 7.94
CA ALA A 78 -12.78 0.76 6.58
C ALA A 78 -13.53 -0.41 5.91
N ALA A 79 -13.68 -1.55 6.63
CA ALA A 79 -14.44 -2.69 6.14
C ALA A 79 -15.90 -2.34 5.84
N ASP A 80 -16.55 -1.60 6.74
CA ASP A 80 -17.94 -1.15 6.62
C ASP A 80 -18.15 -0.20 5.42
N ASN A 81 -17.07 0.47 4.94
CA ASN A 81 -17.10 1.35 3.77
C ASN A 81 -16.57 0.69 2.49
N GLY A 82 -16.43 -0.64 2.47
CA GLY A 82 -16.11 -1.40 1.25
C GLY A 82 -14.61 -1.51 0.93
N ALA A 83 -13.72 -1.16 1.87
CA ALA A 83 -12.30 -1.46 1.71
C ALA A 83 -12.05 -2.97 1.70
N GLN A 84 -11.11 -3.42 0.87
CA GLN A 84 -10.75 -4.82 0.71
C GLN A 84 -9.44 -5.19 1.42
N PHE A 85 -8.65 -4.20 1.83
CA PHE A 85 -7.47 -4.37 2.67
C PHE A 85 -7.17 -3.10 3.48
N GLY A 86 -6.43 -3.27 4.56
CA GLY A 86 -5.95 -2.17 5.39
C GLY A 86 -4.43 -2.15 5.47
N VAL A 87 -3.87 -0.98 5.69
CA VAL A 87 -2.43 -0.76 5.90
C VAL A 87 -2.25 0.12 7.13
N SER A 88 -1.47 -0.34 8.09
CA SER A 88 -1.13 0.47 9.28
C SER A 88 0.33 0.95 9.25
N PRO A 89 0.63 2.08 9.88
CA PRO A 89 2.02 2.57 9.99
C PRO A 89 2.86 1.78 10.99
N GLY A 90 2.25 1.00 11.87
CA GLY A 90 2.86 0.16 12.90
C GLY A 90 1.94 -0.98 13.29
N LEU A 91 2.35 -1.81 14.24
CA LEU A 91 1.48 -2.82 14.84
C LEU A 91 0.38 -2.14 15.68
N ILE A 92 -0.82 -2.68 15.62
CA ILE A 92 -1.95 -2.21 16.44
C ILE A 92 -2.09 -3.18 17.62
N GLU A 93 -2.03 -2.68 18.84
CA GLU A 93 -2.15 -3.50 20.04
C GLU A 93 -3.48 -4.27 20.05
N GLY A 94 -3.41 -5.57 20.37
CA GLY A 94 -4.58 -6.45 20.41
C GLY A 94 -5.09 -6.91 19.04
N GLU A 95 -4.53 -6.41 17.94
CA GLU A 95 -4.92 -6.83 16.59
C GLU A 95 -4.00 -7.94 16.06
N GLY A 96 -4.62 -8.91 15.38
CA GLY A 96 -3.94 -10.00 14.70
C GLY A 96 -4.25 -10.05 13.22
N ALA A 97 -3.75 -11.10 12.56
CA ALA A 97 -4.04 -11.34 11.14
C ALA A 97 -5.55 -11.58 10.90
N ASP A 98 -6.20 -12.24 11.85
CA ASP A 98 -7.65 -12.43 11.84
C ASP A 98 -8.37 -11.13 12.19
N GLY A 99 -9.36 -10.74 11.37
CA GLY A 99 -10.10 -9.51 11.61
C GLY A 99 -11.02 -9.16 10.46
N PRO A 100 -11.79 -8.07 10.56
CA PRO A 100 -12.83 -7.72 9.58
C PRO A 100 -12.26 -7.39 8.19
N LEU A 101 -10.97 -7.11 8.12
CA LEU A 101 -10.28 -6.66 6.91
C LEU A 101 -8.85 -7.21 6.92
N PRO A 102 -8.33 -7.85 5.84
CA PRO A 102 -6.91 -8.19 5.74
C PRO A 102 -6.04 -6.97 6.00
N LEU A 103 -5.06 -7.09 6.91
CA LEU A 103 -4.22 -5.96 7.34
C LEU A 103 -2.75 -6.21 6.99
N LEU A 104 -2.11 -5.20 6.38
CA LEU A 104 -0.67 -5.09 6.21
C LEU A 104 -0.11 -4.21 7.34
N PRO A 105 0.40 -4.78 8.45
CA PRO A 105 0.91 -4.01 9.56
C PRO A 105 2.30 -3.44 9.26
N GLY A 106 2.56 -2.23 9.76
CA GLY A 106 3.87 -1.59 9.70
C GLY A 106 4.81 -2.13 10.76
N ILE A 107 6.10 -2.22 10.41
CA ILE A 107 7.22 -2.49 11.33
C ILE A 107 8.44 -1.66 10.94
N ALA A 108 9.30 -1.39 11.91
CA ALA A 108 10.59 -0.72 11.74
C ALA A 108 11.74 -1.49 12.38
N THR A 109 11.45 -2.44 13.28
CA THR A 109 12.44 -3.17 14.09
C THR A 109 12.20 -4.68 14.07
N ALA A 110 13.26 -5.45 14.41
CA ALA A 110 13.15 -6.90 14.57
C ALA A 110 12.16 -7.30 15.69
N THR A 111 12.07 -6.51 16.76
CA THR A 111 11.13 -6.78 17.87
C THR A 111 9.69 -6.68 17.40
N GLU A 112 9.35 -5.61 16.65
CA GLU A 112 8.01 -5.45 16.08
C GLU A 112 7.69 -6.57 15.08
N LEU A 113 8.67 -6.97 14.25
CA LEU A 113 8.51 -8.09 13.32
C LEU A 113 8.20 -9.39 14.07
N MET A 114 8.91 -9.69 15.17
CA MET A 114 8.64 -10.87 16.01
C MET A 114 7.24 -10.84 16.63
N TRP A 115 6.80 -9.67 17.08
CA TRP A 115 5.45 -9.51 17.61
C TRP A 115 4.38 -9.70 16.53
N GLY A 116 4.59 -9.13 15.35
CA GLY A 116 3.68 -9.30 14.22
C GLY A 116 3.56 -10.75 13.75
N LEU A 117 4.70 -11.47 13.65
CA LEU A 117 4.70 -12.90 13.33
C LEU A 117 3.93 -13.72 14.36
N ARG A 118 4.06 -13.39 15.65
CA ARG A 118 3.34 -14.04 16.74
C ARG A 118 1.83 -13.74 16.71
N ALA A 119 1.45 -12.57 16.20
CA ALA A 119 0.06 -12.19 15.95
C ALA A 119 -0.54 -12.79 14.66
N GLY A 120 0.20 -13.69 13.97
CA GLY A 120 -0.25 -14.42 12.78
C GLY A 120 -0.01 -13.71 11.46
N PHE A 121 0.61 -12.53 11.45
CA PHE A 121 0.96 -11.85 10.21
C PHE A 121 2.16 -12.52 9.52
N SER A 122 2.18 -12.50 8.19
CA SER A 122 3.31 -12.94 7.36
C SER A 122 3.76 -11.86 6.37
N HIS A 123 2.93 -10.86 6.13
CA HIS A 123 3.21 -9.73 5.24
C HIS A 123 3.26 -8.45 6.06
N PHE A 124 4.29 -7.63 5.82
CA PHE A 124 4.59 -6.44 6.63
C PHE A 124 4.92 -5.23 5.74
N LYS A 125 4.49 -4.06 6.16
CA LYS A 125 4.98 -2.80 5.64
C LYS A 125 6.27 -2.42 6.37
N LEU A 126 7.41 -2.37 5.69
CA LEU A 126 8.60 -1.72 6.26
C LEU A 126 8.41 -0.21 6.16
N PHE A 127 8.31 0.49 7.31
CA PHE A 127 7.95 1.91 7.31
C PHE A 127 8.58 2.69 8.47
N PRO A 128 9.12 3.88 8.21
CA PRO A 128 9.41 4.48 6.89
C PRO A 128 10.70 3.88 6.28
N ALA A 129 10.58 3.19 5.13
CA ALA A 129 11.60 2.27 4.62
C ALA A 129 13.00 2.89 4.48
N ASN A 130 13.11 4.08 3.87
CA ASN A 130 14.40 4.74 3.65
C ASN A 130 15.11 5.16 4.96
N ILE A 131 14.35 5.43 6.03
CA ILE A 131 14.88 5.88 7.32
C ILE A 131 15.33 4.70 8.17
N VAL A 132 14.60 3.56 8.11
CA VAL A 132 14.86 2.38 8.96
C VAL A 132 15.83 1.38 8.32
N GLY A 133 16.65 1.82 7.36
CA GLY A 133 17.74 1.04 6.78
C GLY A 133 17.48 0.50 5.38
N GLY A 134 16.30 0.73 4.80
CA GLY A 134 16.02 0.46 3.39
C GLY A 134 16.27 -0.99 2.96
N VAL A 135 16.93 -1.16 1.82
CA VAL A 135 17.34 -2.48 1.28
C VAL A 135 18.26 -3.22 2.24
N GLY A 136 19.11 -2.50 3.00
CA GLY A 136 19.99 -3.10 4.00
C GLY A 136 19.20 -3.80 5.12
N ALA A 137 18.14 -3.18 5.63
CA ALA A 137 17.27 -3.78 6.64
C ALA A 137 16.56 -5.04 6.11
N LEU A 138 16.04 -5.00 4.87
CA LEU A 138 15.39 -6.16 4.23
C LEU A 138 16.33 -7.36 4.09
N LYS A 139 17.58 -7.11 3.68
CA LYS A 139 18.63 -8.15 3.61
C LYS A 139 18.95 -8.73 4.99
N ALA A 140 19.04 -7.85 6.01
CA ALA A 140 19.31 -8.30 7.38
C ALA A 140 18.16 -9.14 7.96
N PHE A 141 16.91 -8.86 7.61
CA PHE A 141 15.74 -9.63 8.05
C PHE A 141 15.57 -10.96 7.32
N ALA A 142 16.10 -11.11 6.11
CA ALA A 142 15.87 -12.30 5.27
C ALA A 142 16.32 -13.61 5.92
N SER A 143 17.48 -13.61 6.62
CA SER A 143 18.02 -14.81 7.25
C SER A 143 17.27 -15.19 8.55
N PRO A 144 17.09 -14.28 9.55
CA PRO A 144 16.40 -14.65 10.78
C PRO A 144 14.87 -14.81 10.64
N PHE A 145 14.27 -14.25 9.58
CA PHE A 145 12.82 -14.24 9.38
C PHE A 145 12.44 -14.65 7.94
N PRO A 146 12.77 -15.88 7.51
CA PRO A 146 12.56 -16.31 6.12
C PRO A 146 11.07 -16.38 5.70
N GLN A 147 10.15 -16.39 6.67
CA GLN A 147 8.70 -16.38 6.44
C GLN A 147 8.11 -14.98 6.26
N ALA A 148 8.88 -13.92 6.53
CA ALA A 148 8.38 -12.54 6.46
C ALA A 148 8.53 -11.98 5.04
N ILE A 149 7.43 -11.44 4.51
CA ILE A 149 7.36 -10.78 3.21
C ILE A 149 7.06 -9.30 3.40
N PHE A 150 7.68 -8.45 2.62
CA PHE A 150 7.64 -7.01 2.85
C PHE A 150 7.04 -6.22 1.67
N CYS A 151 6.38 -5.11 2.04
CA CYS A 151 6.03 -4.00 1.17
C CYS A 151 6.72 -2.72 1.72
N PRO A 152 7.96 -2.42 1.32
CA PRO A 152 8.65 -1.22 1.74
C PRO A 152 7.90 0.02 1.29
N THR A 153 7.73 0.98 2.21
CA THR A 153 6.99 2.23 1.97
C THR A 153 7.65 3.39 2.73
N GLY A 154 7.67 4.58 2.13
CA GLY A 154 8.28 5.76 2.72
C GLY A 154 9.69 6.02 2.17
N GLY A 155 9.82 7.08 1.36
CA GLY A 155 11.02 7.43 0.63
C GLY A 155 11.33 6.49 -0.54
N VAL A 156 10.33 5.73 -1.00
CA VAL A 156 10.41 4.93 -2.22
C VAL A 156 9.87 5.77 -3.39
N ASP A 157 10.59 5.75 -4.49
CA ASP A 157 10.27 6.45 -5.74
C ASP A 157 10.67 5.62 -6.97
N LEU A 158 10.46 6.18 -8.17
CA LEU A 158 10.77 5.50 -9.42
C LEU A 158 12.26 5.10 -9.55
N THR A 159 13.15 5.86 -8.93
CA THR A 159 14.61 5.67 -9.04
C THR A 159 15.09 4.50 -8.19
N ASN A 160 14.58 4.37 -6.96
CA ASN A 160 15.05 3.40 -5.99
C ASN A 160 14.15 2.16 -5.86
N ALA A 161 12.90 2.21 -6.36
CA ALA A 161 11.98 1.07 -6.31
C ALA A 161 12.55 -0.24 -6.92
N PRO A 162 13.33 -0.21 -8.03
CA PRO A 162 13.95 -1.42 -8.56
C PRO A 162 14.85 -2.15 -7.56
N ASP A 163 15.61 -1.43 -6.73
CA ASP A 163 16.51 -2.02 -5.74
C ASP A 163 15.74 -2.75 -4.63
N TYR A 164 14.58 -2.21 -4.24
CA TYR A 164 13.66 -2.87 -3.31
C TYR A 164 13.02 -4.10 -3.92
N LEU A 165 12.50 -3.99 -5.14
CA LEU A 165 11.81 -5.07 -5.86
C LEU A 165 12.74 -6.23 -6.21
N ALA A 166 14.05 -6.00 -6.30
CA ALA A 166 15.06 -7.04 -6.50
C ALA A 166 15.28 -7.93 -5.26
N GLN A 167 14.74 -7.55 -4.08
CA GLN A 167 14.93 -8.37 -2.88
C GLN A 167 13.95 -9.54 -2.86
N PRO A 168 14.40 -10.78 -2.53
CA PRO A 168 13.54 -11.98 -2.60
C PRO A 168 12.39 -11.98 -1.57
N ASN A 169 12.51 -11.20 -0.50
CA ASN A 169 11.49 -11.02 0.53
C ASN A 169 10.60 -9.77 0.32
N VAL A 170 10.62 -9.15 -0.86
CA VAL A 170 9.77 -8.02 -1.22
C VAL A 170 8.75 -8.45 -2.28
N ILE A 171 7.47 -8.24 -1.99
CA ILE A 171 6.36 -8.59 -2.88
C ILE A 171 5.93 -7.42 -3.79
N CYS A 172 5.99 -6.21 -3.27
CA CYS A 172 5.69 -4.94 -3.95
C CYS A 172 6.27 -3.80 -3.12
N VAL A 173 6.15 -2.56 -3.60
CA VAL A 173 6.51 -1.35 -2.84
C VAL A 173 5.30 -0.42 -2.72
N GLY A 174 5.22 0.33 -1.62
CA GLY A 174 4.24 1.41 -1.47
C GLY A 174 4.84 2.76 -1.85
N GLY A 175 4.14 3.54 -2.67
CA GLY A 175 4.65 4.82 -3.11
C GLY A 175 3.60 5.86 -3.47
N SER A 176 3.90 7.12 -3.17
CA SER A 176 3.01 8.26 -3.47
C SER A 176 3.39 9.01 -4.76
N TRP A 177 4.55 8.74 -5.35
CA TRP A 177 5.03 9.46 -6.54
C TRP A 177 4.14 9.26 -7.77
N VAL A 178 3.33 8.20 -7.81
CA VAL A 178 2.40 7.90 -8.91
C VAL A 178 1.15 8.79 -8.91
N ALA A 179 0.92 9.50 -7.81
CA ALA A 179 -0.20 10.44 -7.66
C ALA A 179 0.29 11.73 -6.95
N PRO A 180 1.16 12.52 -7.61
CA PRO A 180 1.67 13.74 -7.02
C PRO A 180 0.52 14.75 -6.79
N ARG A 181 0.57 15.43 -5.63
CA ARG A 181 -0.52 16.29 -5.15
C ARG A 181 -0.94 17.35 -6.17
N ASP A 182 0.05 17.97 -6.84
CA ASP A 182 -0.19 18.99 -7.86
C ASP A 182 -1.00 18.46 -9.04
N ALA A 183 -0.69 17.25 -9.52
CA ALA A 183 -1.43 16.61 -10.61
C ALA A 183 -2.86 16.22 -10.17
N VAL A 184 -3.03 15.69 -8.95
CA VAL A 184 -4.37 15.35 -8.43
C VAL A 184 -5.24 16.59 -8.31
N LEU A 185 -4.74 17.69 -7.74
CA LEU A 185 -5.48 18.95 -7.57
C LEU A 185 -5.80 19.62 -8.90
N ALA A 186 -4.93 19.48 -9.90
CA ALA A 186 -5.16 19.99 -11.26
C ALA A 186 -6.09 19.13 -12.11
N GLY A 187 -6.44 17.91 -11.64
CA GLY A 187 -7.19 16.94 -12.44
C GLY A 187 -6.40 16.41 -13.65
N ASP A 188 -5.07 16.40 -13.56
CA ASP A 188 -4.18 15.92 -14.64
C ASP A 188 -4.10 14.38 -14.63
N TRP A 189 -5.22 13.77 -15.03
CA TRP A 189 -5.39 12.30 -15.02
C TRP A 189 -4.51 11.61 -16.05
N ASP A 190 -4.16 12.27 -17.15
CA ASP A 190 -3.25 11.73 -18.16
C ASP A 190 -1.83 11.57 -17.60
N ARG A 191 -1.34 12.56 -16.85
CA ARG A 191 -0.06 12.49 -16.13
C ARG A 191 -0.09 11.36 -15.09
N ILE A 192 -1.17 11.23 -14.32
CA ILE A 192 -1.35 10.13 -13.35
C ILE A 192 -1.30 8.77 -14.06
N THR A 193 -2.00 8.63 -15.17
CA THR A 193 -2.01 7.38 -15.96
C THR A 193 -0.62 7.05 -16.49
N ALA A 194 0.14 8.04 -16.96
CA ALA A 194 1.51 7.84 -17.43
C ALA A 194 2.45 7.40 -16.32
N LEU A 195 2.38 8.03 -15.13
CA LEU A 195 3.16 7.65 -13.96
C LEU A 195 2.81 6.24 -13.47
N ALA A 196 1.52 5.90 -13.42
CA ALA A 196 1.05 4.57 -13.06
C ALA A 196 1.55 3.50 -14.05
N ARG A 197 1.52 3.79 -15.35
CA ARG A 197 2.02 2.88 -16.38
C ARG A 197 3.53 2.63 -16.23
N ALA A 198 4.31 3.67 -16.00
CA ALA A 198 5.74 3.51 -15.73
C ALA A 198 5.99 2.65 -14.49
N ALA A 199 5.24 2.89 -13.41
CA ALA A 199 5.34 2.13 -12.17
C ALA A 199 4.92 0.66 -12.34
N SER A 200 3.88 0.37 -13.14
CA SER A 200 3.39 -0.99 -13.37
C SER A 200 4.36 -1.88 -14.16
N GLN A 201 5.38 -1.32 -14.79
CA GLN A 201 6.42 -2.05 -15.51
C GLN A 201 7.67 -2.34 -14.66
N LEU A 202 7.76 -1.80 -13.44
CA LEU A 202 8.87 -2.08 -12.55
C LEU A 202 8.92 -3.57 -12.17
N GLY A 203 10.13 -4.13 -12.01
CA GLY A 203 10.32 -5.53 -11.62
C GLY A 203 9.97 -6.57 -12.70
N LYS A 204 9.44 -6.17 -13.84
CA LYS A 204 9.35 -7.07 -14.99
C LYS A 204 10.72 -7.13 -15.65
N ALA A 205 11.34 -8.31 -15.67
CA ALA A 205 12.54 -8.51 -16.46
C ALA A 205 12.25 -8.03 -17.90
N ALA A 206 13.17 -7.29 -18.49
CA ALA A 206 13.11 -7.00 -19.91
C ALA A 206 13.11 -8.35 -20.63
N ALA A 207 12.00 -8.68 -21.29
CA ALA A 207 11.84 -9.91 -22.07
C ALA A 207 12.72 -9.85 -23.31
#